data_22d892f5a966aff0aaf26695aa0b72d2
#
_entry.id   22d892f5a966aff0aaf26695aa0b72d2
#
_cell.length_a   1.000
_cell.length_b   1.000
_cell.length_c   1.000
_cell.angle_alpha   90.00
_cell.angle_beta   90.00
_cell.angle_gamma   90.00
#
_symmetry.space_group_name_H-M   'P 1'
#
loop_
_entity.id
_entity.type
_entity.pdbx_description
1 polymer ?
#
loop_
_entity_poly.entity_id
_entity_poly.type
_entity_poly.pdbx_seq_one_letter_code
_entity_poly.pdbx_strand_id
1 'polypeptide(L)'
;MKKIIMTILCLLLLTGCTTYEDTNGDDPALQTITDQNIILKDIGASGLGYTTMELGFLHSEEYSSKNFNGVEELFLANYIWASDVTVYIGHLNLKSGNFKLVLVLDDEILFEIPLDAFAETYTFNNIKGTFAIRAAGESANVEFYVEVR
;
A
#
# COMPACT_ATOMS: atom_id res chain seq x y z
N MET A 1 64.91 -21.07 5.04
CA MET A 1 63.59 -21.40 4.52
C MET A 1 62.45 -21.26 5.56
N LYS A 2 62.64 -21.38 6.87
CA LYS A 2 61.58 -21.23 7.88
C LYS A 2 61.05 -19.79 8.09
N LYS A 3 61.84 -18.76 7.77
CA LYS A 3 61.46 -17.34 7.95
C LYS A 3 60.56 -16.78 6.87
N ILE A 4 60.57 -17.33 5.66
CA ILE A 4 59.76 -16.88 4.54
C ILE A 4 58.31 -17.36 4.65
N ILE A 5 58.09 -18.54 5.26
CA ILE A 5 56.75 -19.12 5.42
C ILE A 5 55.94 -18.32 6.47
N MET A 6 56.63 -17.78 7.50
CA MET A 6 55.97 -17.02 8.54
C MET A 6 55.52 -15.62 8.07
N THR A 7 56.21 -15.03 7.09
CA THR A 7 55.87 -13.73 6.53
C THR A 7 54.65 -13.83 5.57
N ILE A 8 54.51 -14.94 4.86
CA ILE A 8 53.37 -15.18 3.97
C ILE A 8 52.10 -15.47 4.78
N LEU A 9 52.21 -16.13 5.93
CA LEU A 9 51.09 -16.43 6.81
C LEU A 9 50.51 -15.17 7.48
N CYS A 10 51.35 -14.17 7.80
CA CYS A 10 50.88 -12.87 8.31
C CYS A 10 50.23 -11.99 7.26
N LEU A 11 50.58 -12.14 5.98
CA LEU A 11 49.94 -11.38 4.89
C LEU A 11 48.50 -11.87 4.56
N LEU A 12 48.22 -13.15 4.81
CA LEU A 12 46.90 -13.74 4.57
C LEU A 12 45.87 -13.42 5.67
N LEU A 13 46.31 -12.90 6.81
CA LEU A 13 45.39 -12.50 7.90
C LEU A 13 44.95 -11.04 7.84
N LEU A 14 45.46 -10.24 6.88
CA LEU A 14 45.12 -8.84 6.75
C LEU A 14 44.06 -8.55 5.67
N THR A 15 43.60 -9.57 4.96
CA THR A 15 42.54 -9.41 3.94
C THR A 15 41.12 -9.71 4.45
N GLY A 16 40.96 -9.86 5.77
CA GLY A 16 39.71 -10.20 6.41
C GLY A 16 38.99 -9.03 7.13
N CYS A 17 39.40 -7.78 6.92
CA CYS A 17 38.58 -6.64 7.27
C CYS A 17 37.64 -6.32 6.06
N THR A 18 36.57 -7.09 5.93
CA THR A 18 35.38 -6.54 5.31
C THR A 18 34.95 -5.40 6.24
N THR A 19 35.23 -4.17 5.85
CA THR A 19 34.46 -3.04 6.33
C THR A 19 33.01 -3.41 6.05
N TYR A 20 32.26 -3.82 7.08
CA TYR A 20 30.85 -3.62 7.09
C TYR A 20 30.70 -2.11 6.96
N GLU A 21 30.47 -1.62 5.76
CA GLU A 21 29.81 -0.36 5.60
C GLU A 21 28.45 -0.57 6.26
N ASP A 22 28.38 -0.07 7.48
CA ASP A 22 27.13 0.23 8.13
C ASP A 22 26.44 1.21 7.18
N THR A 23 25.63 0.69 6.26
CA THR A 23 24.65 1.47 5.50
C THR A 23 23.55 1.84 6.48
N ASN A 24 23.98 2.48 7.58
CA ASN A 24 23.12 3.25 8.45
C ASN A 24 22.76 4.52 7.71
N GLY A 25 21.63 4.53 7.10
CA GLY A 25 21.03 5.73 6.61
C GLY A 25 20.51 5.73 5.19
N ASP A 26 20.32 4.59 4.58
CA ASP A 26 19.24 4.50 3.64
C ASP A 26 17.94 4.48 4.47
N ASP A 27 17.53 5.70 4.83
CA ASP A 27 16.11 6.02 4.94
C ASP A 27 15.50 5.34 3.72
N PRO A 28 14.66 4.27 3.89
CA PRO A 28 14.18 3.52 2.74
C PRO A 28 13.60 4.57 1.80
N ALA A 29 14.34 4.82 0.72
CA ALA A 29 13.96 5.84 -0.25
C ALA A 29 12.50 5.58 -0.53
N LEU A 30 11.62 6.56 -0.22
CA LEU A 30 10.18 6.42 -0.31
C LEU A 30 9.90 5.68 -1.59
N GLN A 31 9.52 4.42 -1.47
CA GLN A 31 9.38 3.54 -2.62
C GLN A 31 8.16 4.05 -3.35
N THR A 32 8.36 4.75 -4.46
CA THR A 32 7.24 5.31 -5.21
C THR A 32 6.28 4.21 -5.57
N ILE A 33 5.08 4.25 -5.00
CA ILE A 33 4.06 3.25 -5.22
C ILE A 33 3.52 3.43 -6.63
N THR A 34 3.76 2.44 -7.48
CA THR A 34 3.25 2.40 -8.85
C THR A 34 1.87 1.77 -8.89
N ASP A 35 1.14 2.01 -9.99
CA ASP A 35 -0.15 1.35 -10.22
C ASP A 35 -0.01 -0.18 -10.22
N GLN A 36 1.11 -0.71 -10.71
CA GLN A 36 1.40 -2.15 -10.67
C GLN A 36 1.52 -2.68 -9.23
N ASN A 37 2.16 -1.94 -8.33
CA ASN A 37 2.23 -2.32 -6.92
C ASN A 37 0.84 -2.36 -6.27
N ILE A 38 -0.04 -1.43 -6.67
CA ILE A 38 -1.43 -1.38 -6.18
C ILE A 38 -2.23 -2.58 -6.71
N ILE A 39 -2.10 -2.88 -7.99
CA ILE A 39 -2.78 -4.02 -8.64
C ILE A 39 -2.33 -5.35 -8.05
N LEU A 40 -1.02 -5.55 -7.86
CA LEU A 40 -0.47 -6.81 -7.34
C LEU A 40 -0.54 -6.91 -5.81
N LYS A 41 -0.72 -5.78 -5.10
CA LYS A 41 -0.64 -5.70 -3.63
C LYS A 41 0.67 -6.32 -3.11
N ASP A 42 1.77 -6.07 -3.80
CA ASP A 42 3.08 -6.66 -3.51
C ASP A 42 3.88 -5.87 -2.47
N ILE A 43 3.40 -4.70 -2.06
CA ILE A 43 3.95 -3.89 -0.98
C ILE A 43 3.05 -4.00 0.25
N GLY A 44 3.57 -4.56 1.33
CA GLY A 44 2.84 -4.68 2.58
C GLY A 44 2.49 -3.31 3.20
N ALA A 45 1.30 -3.22 3.80
CA ALA A 45 0.83 -2.00 4.44
C ALA A 45 1.29 -1.89 5.89
N SER A 46 1.45 -0.65 6.36
CA SER A 46 1.66 -0.32 7.76
C SER A 46 1.06 1.03 8.14
N GLY A 47 0.60 1.14 9.38
CA GLY A 47 0.17 2.42 9.96
C GLY A 47 -1.28 2.84 9.67
N LEU A 48 -2.08 2.06 8.94
CA LEU A 48 -3.50 2.35 8.75
C LEU A 48 -4.33 1.76 9.89
N GLY A 49 -5.06 2.60 10.61
CA GLY A 49 -6.06 2.19 11.59
C GLY A 49 -7.46 2.32 11.00
N TYR A 50 -8.37 1.44 11.40
CA TYR A 50 -9.75 1.47 10.93
C TYR A 50 -10.75 1.16 12.04
N THR A 51 -11.98 1.65 11.85
CA THR A 51 -13.14 1.29 12.65
C THR A 51 -14.22 0.79 11.69
N THR A 52 -14.52 -0.50 11.77
CA THR A 52 -15.54 -1.14 10.92
C THR A 52 -16.92 -1.00 11.53
N MET A 53 -17.91 -0.72 10.70
CA MET A 53 -19.31 -0.87 11.01
C MET A 53 -19.97 -1.77 9.97
N GLU A 54 -20.26 -3.02 10.33
CA GLU A 54 -20.99 -3.94 9.47
C GLU A 54 -22.49 -3.89 9.82
N LEU A 55 -23.32 -3.54 8.86
CA LEU A 55 -24.77 -3.57 8.95
C LEU A 55 -25.35 -4.35 7.78
N GLY A 56 -25.42 -5.66 7.91
CA GLY A 56 -25.99 -6.54 6.88
C GLY A 56 -25.14 -6.58 5.60
N PHE A 57 -25.67 -6.06 4.47
CA PHE A 57 -24.98 -6.02 3.17
C PHE A 57 -24.11 -4.77 2.96
N LEU A 58 -24.07 -3.87 3.94
CA LEU A 58 -23.32 -2.63 3.89
C LEU A 58 -21.96 -2.87 4.55
N HIS A 59 -20.90 -2.62 3.78
CA HIS A 59 -19.55 -2.56 4.31
C HIS A 59 -19.16 -1.08 4.41
N SER A 60 -18.99 -0.59 5.64
CA SER A 60 -18.60 0.80 5.87
C SER A 60 -17.46 0.88 6.87
N GLU A 61 -16.45 1.67 6.54
CA GLU A 61 -15.27 1.81 7.37
C GLU A 61 -14.76 3.25 7.40
N GLU A 62 -14.38 3.67 8.60
CA GLU A 62 -13.65 4.90 8.86
C GLU A 62 -12.17 4.57 9.03
N TYR A 63 -11.31 5.19 8.24
CA TYR A 63 -9.87 4.99 8.25
C TYR A 63 -9.13 6.23 8.70
N SER A 64 -8.06 6.03 9.47
CA SER A 64 -7.15 7.11 9.83
C SER A 64 -5.71 6.64 9.94
N SER A 65 -4.80 7.47 9.50
CA SER A 65 -3.36 7.25 9.64
C SER A 65 -2.61 8.56 9.77
N LYS A 66 -1.52 8.55 10.54
CA LYS A 66 -0.54 9.64 10.59
C LYS A 66 0.69 9.37 9.73
N ASN A 67 0.93 8.11 9.38
CA ASN A 67 2.10 7.69 8.58
C ASN A 67 1.80 6.35 7.89
N PHE A 68 0.82 6.35 7.00
CA PHE A 68 0.47 5.17 6.22
C PHE A 68 1.50 4.94 5.11
N ASN A 69 2.01 3.71 5.03
CA ASN A 69 2.94 3.27 4.00
C ASN A 69 2.51 1.91 3.45
N GLY A 70 2.64 1.74 2.14
CA GLY A 70 2.33 0.49 1.45
C GLY A 70 0.95 0.47 0.81
N VAL A 71 0.45 -0.75 0.56
CA VAL A 71 -0.85 -0.99 -0.09
C VAL A 71 -1.73 -1.85 0.79
N GLU A 72 -2.90 -1.34 1.17
CA GLU A 72 -3.92 -2.04 1.94
C GLU A 72 -5.16 -2.31 1.10
N GLU A 73 -5.69 -3.54 1.21
CA GLU A 73 -6.96 -3.92 0.60
C GLU A 73 -8.09 -3.72 1.61
N LEU A 74 -8.95 -2.74 1.31
CA LEU A 74 -10.03 -2.32 2.20
C LEU A 74 -11.29 -3.16 1.98
N PHE A 75 -11.52 -3.56 0.73
CA PHE A 75 -12.68 -4.33 0.32
C PHE A 75 -12.30 -5.27 -0.82
N LEU A 76 -12.83 -6.50 -0.79
CA LEU A 76 -12.67 -7.49 -1.85
C LEU A 76 -13.96 -8.28 -2.02
N ALA A 77 -14.46 -8.33 -3.26
CA ALA A 77 -15.61 -9.16 -3.63
C ALA A 77 -15.41 -9.79 -5.00
N ASN A 78 -15.91 -11.01 -5.18
CA ASN A 78 -15.91 -11.67 -6.48
C ASN A 78 -17.35 -11.77 -7.02
N TYR A 79 -17.64 -11.01 -8.06
CA TYR A 79 -18.95 -10.97 -8.73
C TYR A 79 -18.98 -12.00 -9.86
N ILE A 80 -19.56 -13.17 -9.59
CA ILE A 80 -19.74 -14.24 -10.59
C ILE A 80 -20.73 -13.80 -11.67
N TRP A 81 -21.72 -13.01 -11.30
CA TRP A 81 -22.72 -12.43 -12.19
C TRP A 81 -22.53 -10.91 -12.26
N ALA A 82 -22.89 -10.32 -13.40
CA ALA A 82 -22.88 -8.87 -13.54
C ALA A 82 -23.77 -8.22 -12.46
N SER A 83 -23.17 -7.32 -11.68
CA SER A 83 -23.78 -6.62 -10.57
C SER A 83 -23.48 -5.12 -10.65
N ASP A 84 -24.37 -4.31 -10.14
CA ASP A 84 -24.09 -2.90 -9.95
C ASP A 84 -23.45 -2.72 -8.55
N VAL A 85 -22.35 -1.98 -8.50
CA VAL A 85 -21.61 -1.68 -7.26
C VAL A 85 -21.62 -0.19 -7.04
N THR A 86 -22.01 0.22 -5.86
CA THR A 86 -21.99 1.62 -5.46
C THR A 86 -21.00 1.83 -4.34
N VAL A 87 -20.10 2.79 -4.54
CA VAL A 87 -19.09 3.21 -3.55
C VAL A 87 -19.40 4.64 -3.12
N TYR A 88 -19.63 4.85 -1.84
CA TYR A 88 -19.83 6.16 -1.26
C TYR A 88 -18.58 6.58 -0.49
N ILE A 89 -18.10 7.77 -0.75
CA ILE A 89 -16.99 8.42 -0.03
C ILE A 89 -17.58 9.54 0.81
N GLY A 90 -17.63 9.37 2.13
CA GLY A 90 -18.13 10.39 3.04
C GLY A 90 -17.18 11.59 3.12
N HIS A 91 -15.90 11.31 3.21
CA HIS A 91 -14.82 12.28 3.10
C HIS A 91 -13.51 11.58 2.75
N LEU A 92 -12.59 12.31 2.14
CA LEU A 92 -11.20 11.94 1.97
C LEU A 92 -10.34 13.18 2.24
N ASN A 93 -9.50 13.13 3.26
CA ASN A 93 -8.71 14.26 3.72
C ASN A 93 -7.24 13.86 3.86
N LEU A 94 -6.44 14.18 2.86
CA LEU A 94 -4.99 14.02 2.87
C LEU A 94 -4.34 15.26 3.47
N LYS A 95 -3.68 15.10 4.63
CA LYS A 95 -2.99 16.19 5.35
C LYS A 95 -1.53 16.32 4.90
N SER A 96 -0.87 15.21 4.58
CA SER A 96 0.51 15.19 4.08
C SER A 96 0.87 13.83 3.47
N GLY A 97 1.98 13.77 2.75
CA GLY A 97 2.46 12.56 2.07
C GLY A 97 1.77 12.33 0.73
N ASN A 98 1.93 11.13 0.17
CA ASN A 98 1.27 10.70 -1.04
C ASN A 98 0.21 9.65 -0.72
N PHE A 99 -0.92 9.71 -1.38
CA PHE A 99 -2.02 8.77 -1.15
C PHE A 99 -2.83 8.57 -2.44
N LYS A 100 -3.28 7.35 -2.64
CA LYS A 100 -4.27 6.98 -3.66
C LYS A 100 -5.31 6.07 -3.03
N LEU A 101 -6.56 6.28 -3.39
CA LEU A 101 -7.66 5.37 -3.13
C LEU A 101 -8.21 4.91 -4.48
N VAL A 102 -8.07 3.61 -4.78
CA VAL A 102 -8.37 3.09 -6.11
C VAL A 102 -9.36 1.93 -6.06
N LEU A 103 -10.15 1.83 -7.10
CA LEU A 103 -10.99 0.68 -7.39
C LEU A 103 -10.30 -0.16 -8.45
N VAL A 104 -10.16 -1.44 -8.16
CA VAL A 104 -9.50 -2.42 -9.05
C VAL A 104 -10.54 -3.44 -9.49
N LEU A 105 -10.56 -3.77 -10.77
CA LEU A 105 -11.35 -4.87 -11.31
C LEU A 105 -10.40 -5.86 -11.99
N ASP A 106 -10.35 -7.10 -11.47
CA ASP A 106 -9.37 -8.10 -11.85
C ASP A 106 -7.93 -7.53 -11.71
N ASP A 107 -7.22 -7.32 -12.81
CA ASP A 107 -5.84 -6.84 -12.83
C ASP A 107 -5.71 -5.40 -13.37
N GLU A 108 -6.78 -4.61 -13.33
CA GLU A 108 -6.79 -3.25 -13.86
C GLU A 108 -7.35 -2.25 -12.86
N ILE A 109 -6.76 -1.04 -12.80
CA ILE A 109 -7.35 0.08 -12.07
C ILE A 109 -8.57 0.59 -12.85
N LEU A 110 -9.74 0.37 -12.29
CA LEU A 110 -11.01 0.81 -12.86
C LEU A 110 -11.23 2.32 -12.65
N PHE A 111 -10.86 2.82 -11.48
CA PHE A 111 -11.08 4.22 -11.11
C PHE A 111 -10.17 4.65 -9.95
N GLU A 112 -9.69 5.88 -9.98
CA GLU A 112 -8.98 6.52 -8.87
C GLU A 112 -9.90 7.58 -8.26
N ILE A 113 -10.15 7.46 -6.94
CA ILE A 113 -10.98 8.41 -6.20
C ILE A 113 -10.22 9.73 -6.06
N PRO A 114 -10.83 10.86 -6.42
CA PRO A 114 -10.22 12.18 -6.20
C PRO A 114 -9.91 12.43 -4.71
N LEU A 115 -8.75 13.03 -4.44
CA LEU A 115 -8.29 13.30 -3.06
C LEU A 115 -9.13 14.34 -2.31
N ASP A 116 -9.98 15.08 -3.00
CA ASP A 116 -10.91 16.06 -2.46
C ASP A 116 -12.37 15.56 -2.42
N ALA A 117 -12.58 14.25 -2.66
CA ALA A 117 -13.91 13.65 -2.63
C ALA A 117 -14.58 13.86 -1.26
N PHE A 118 -15.78 14.40 -1.31
CA PHE A 118 -16.59 14.67 -0.12
C PHE A 118 -18.08 14.43 -0.41
N ALA A 119 -18.69 13.52 0.34
CA ALA A 119 -20.09 13.11 0.19
C ALA A 119 -20.44 12.69 -1.25
N GLU A 120 -19.52 12.01 -1.93
CA GLU A 120 -19.67 11.58 -3.32
C GLU A 120 -20.05 10.11 -3.43
N THR A 121 -20.82 9.80 -4.47
CA THR A 121 -21.25 8.44 -4.78
C THR A 121 -20.84 8.07 -6.19
N TYR A 122 -20.12 6.96 -6.32
CA TYR A 122 -19.67 6.40 -7.59
C TYR A 122 -20.43 5.10 -7.84
N THR A 123 -21.06 4.98 -9.00
CA THR A 123 -21.81 3.77 -9.39
C THR A 123 -21.17 3.13 -10.60
N PHE A 124 -20.85 1.85 -10.49
CA PHE A 124 -20.24 1.04 -11.53
C PHE A 124 -21.23 -0.05 -11.92
N ASN A 125 -21.66 -0.04 -13.17
CA ASN A 125 -22.68 -0.96 -13.66
C ASN A 125 -22.05 -2.18 -14.32
N ASN A 126 -22.72 -3.33 -14.18
CA ASN A 126 -22.32 -4.59 -14.81
C ASN A 126 -20.92 -5.09 -14.40
N ILE A 127 -20.50 -4.84 -13.16
CA ILE A 127 -19.26 -5.36 -12.62
C ILE A 127 -19.33 -6.89 -12.58
N LYS A 128 -18.33 -7.53 -13.17
CA LYS A 128 -18.15 -8.98 -13.16
C LYS A 128 -16.66 -9.28 -13.04
N GLY A 129 -16.27 -10.14 -12.11
CA GLY A 129 -14.88 -10.44 -11.79
C GLY A 129 -14.55 -10.09 -10.34
N THR A 130 -13.28 -9.99 -10.05
CA THR A 130 -12.77 -9.64 -8.73
C THR A 130 -12.66 -8.12 -8.59
N PHE A 131 -13.57 -7.56 -7.79
CA PHE A 131 -13.60 -6.13 -7.49
C PHE A 131 -12.96 -5.87 -6.13
N ALA A 132 -12.05 -4.92 -6.06
CA ALA A 132 -11.38 -4.51 -4.84
C ALA A 132 -11.32 -2.99 -4.70
N ILE A 133 -11.29 -2.52 -3.44
CA ILE A 133 -10.92 -1.15 -3.10
C ILE A 133 -9.58 -1.22 -2.37
N ARG A 134 -8.60 -0.45 -2.84
CA ARG A 134 -7.25 -0.43 -2.28
C ARG A 134 -6.80 0.98 -1.96
N ALA A 135 -6.21 1.13 -0.79
CA ALA A 135 -5.51 2.33 -0.38
C ALA A 135 -4.00 2.14 -0.58
N ALA A 136 -3.34 3.12 -1.14
CA ALA A 136 -1.89 3.15 -1.29
C ALA A 136 -1.34 4.44 -0.71
N GLY A 137 -0.26 4.36 0.09
CA GLY A 137 0.28 5.52 0.78
C GLY A 137 1.80 5.50 0.90
N GLU A 138 2.39 6.69 0.85
CA GLU A 138 3.80 6.95 1.15
C GLU A 138 3.87 8.07 2.18
N SER A 139 4.17 7.71 3.43
CA SER A 139 4.16 8.63 4.57
C SER A 139 2.87 9.44 4.67
N ALA A 140 1.75 8.83 4.30
CA ALA A 140 0.48 9.52 4.21
C ALA A 140 -0.14 9.78 5.59
N ASN A 141 -0.49 11.05 5.84
CA ASN A 141 -1.34 11.45 6.93
C ASN A 141 -2.74 11.70 6.34
N VAL A 142 -3.64 10.73 6.53
CA VAL A 142 -4.93 10.69 5.82
C VAL A 142 -6.04 10.22 6.75
N GLU A 143 -7.23 10.76 6.52
CA GLU A 143 -8.50 10.31 7.11
C GLU A 143 -9.53 10.17 5.98
N PHE A 144 -10.27 9.07 5.94
CA PHE A 144 -11.31 8.88 4.94
C PHE A 144 -12.37 7.88 5.40
N TYR A 145 -13.58 8.03 4.84
CA TYR A 145 -14.70 7.12 5.05
C TYR A 145 -15.15 6.53 3.73
N VAL A 146 -15.27 5.21 3.69
CA VAL A 146 -15.72 4.42 2.53
C VAL A 146 -16.90 3.54 2.93
N GLU A 147 -17.91 3.49 2.06
CA GLU A 147 -19.03 2.56 2.18
C GLU A 147 -19.29 1.90 0.82
N VAL A 148 -19.47 0.58 0.81
CA VAL A 148 -19.80 -0.21 -0.38
C VAL A 148 -21.20 -0.79 -0.25
N ARG A 149 -22.00 -0.65 -1.31
CA ARG A 149 -23.40 -1.11 -1.40
C ARG A 149 -23.64 -1.98 -2.61
#